data_a4e5743b145539dcdfcd62014c1a0c4f
#
_entry.id   a4e5743b145539dcdfcd62014c1a0c4f
#
_cell.length_a   1.000
_cell.length_b   1.000
_cell.length_c   1.000
_cell.angle_alpha   90.00
_cell.angle_beta   90.00
_cell.angle_gamma   90.00
#
_symmetry.space_group_name_H-M   'P 1'
#
loop_
_entity.id
_entity.type
_entity.pdbx_description
1 polymer ?
#
loop_
_entity_poly.entity_id
_entity_poly.type
_entity_poly.pdbx_seq_one_letter_code
_entity_poly.pdbx_strand_id
1 'polypeptide(L)'
;QFLQCKTFGAHKVPEGWLIAAAGNPPEYNKSVREFDVVTLDRVKKIDVEPDFSVWKEYAYQQGIHGAILSYLEIRKDHFYAMETTVDGKRFVTARGWEDLSTILKVYEDMDLPVEEGLIYQYLQHRRISKDFANYLDLYRKYRTDYRVDDILQGSYTKQAVTKLQDAPFD
;
A
#
# COMPACT_ATOMS: atom_id res chain seq x y z
N GLN A 1 11.80 33.34 5.81
CA GLN A 1 13.02 33.70 6.56
C GLN A 1 13.93 32.47 6.77
N PHE A 2 13.43 31.32 7.24
CA PHE A 2 14.25 30.12 7.50
C PHE A 2 14.97 29.59 6.24
N LEU A 3 14.26 29.43 5.11
CA LEU A 3 14.85 28.94 3.86
C LEU A 3 15.93 29.88 3.30
N GLN A 4 15.79 31.20 3.53
CA GLN A 4 16.71 32.18 3.00
C GLN A 4 17.95 32.37 3.90
N CYS A 5 17.72 32.50 5.20
CA CYS A 5 18.78 32.81 6.15
C CYS A 5 19.42 31.59 6.77
N LYS A 6 18.82 30.40 6.55
CA LYS A 6 19.19 29.14 7.20
C LYS A 6 19.28 29.26 8.73
N THR A 7 18.38 30.06 9.32
CA THR A 7 18.31 30.29 10.76
C THR A 7 16.90 30.09 11.28
N PHE A 8 16.77 29.47 12.45
CA PHE A 8 15.53 29.35 13.21
C PHE A 8 15.75 29.93 14.61
N GLY A 9 15.18 31.10 14.86
CA GLY A 9 15.49 31.88 16.06
C GLY A 9 16.98 32.19 16.14
N ALA A 10 17.63 31.83 17.23
CA ALA A 10 19.07 32.02 17.46
C ALA A 10 19.94 30.90 16.84
N HIS A 11 19.32 29.85 16.31
CA HIS A 11 20.02 28.66 15.81
C HIS A 11 20.27 28.77 14.31
N LYS A 12 21.52 28.59 13.89
CA LYS A 12 21.91 28.52 12.47
C LYS A 12 22.03 27.09 12.01
N VAL A 13 21.52 26.79 10.83
CA VAL A 13 21.75 25.49 10.17
C VAL A 13 23.25 25.35 9.88
N PRO A 14 23.89 24.23 10.26
CA PRO A 14 25.30 24.02 10.01
C PRO A 14 25.65 24.09 8.52
N GLU A 15 26.89 24.43 8.19
CA GLU A 15 27.36 24.47 6.82
C GLU A 15 27.34 23.05 6.18
N GLY A 16 27.00 22.94 4.90
CA GLY A 16 26.88 21.66 4.20
C GLY A 16 25.53 20.94 4.34
N TRP A 17 24.63 21.44 5.21
CA TRP A 17 23.30 20.85 5.37
C TRP A 17 22.33 21.36 4.31
N LEU A 18 21.51 20.41 3.80
CA LEU A 18 20.37 20.70 2.94
C LEU A 18 19.08 20.73 3.77
N ILE A 19 18.21 21.66 3.44
CA ILE A 19 16.86 21.74 4.02
C ILE A 19 15.93 21.04 3.05
N ALA A 20 15.30 19.96 3.50
CA ALA A 20 14.25 19.27 2.77
C ALA A 20 12.93 19.34 3.54
N ALA A 21 11.83 19.52 2.83
CA ALA A 21 10.48 19.50 3.39
C ALA A 21 9.60 18.59 2.56
N ALA A 22 8.73 17.82 3.23
CA ALA A 22 7.69 17.03 2.59
C ALA A 22 6.32 17.58 2.99
N GLY A 23 5.39 17.58 2.08
CA GLY A 23 4.03 18.03 2.32
C GLY A 23 3.05 17.41 1.35
N ASN A 24 1.78 17.48 1.68
CA ASN A 24 0.72 17.04 0.78
C ASN A 24 0.23 18.22 -0.07
N PRO A 25 -0.13 17.99 -1.33
CA PRO A 25 -0.71 19.01 -2.18
C PRO A 25 -2.08 19.47 -1.66
N PRO A 26 -2.55 20.66 -2.04
CA PRO A 26 -3.80 21.27 -1.53
C PRO A 26 -5.05 20.39 -1.75
N GLU A 27 -5.05 19.56 -2.78
CA GLU A 27 -6.15 18.65 -3.09
C GLU A 27 -6.39 17.63 -1.97
N TYR A 28 -5.34 17.26 -1.24
CA TYR A 28 -5.41 16.31 -0.12
C TYR A 28 -5.62 16.99 1.23
N ASN A 29 -5.21 18.25 1.35
CA ASN A 29 -5.33 18.97 2.61
C ASN A 29 -5.74 20.45 2.39
N LYS A 30 -7.01 20.75 2.59
CA LYS A 30 -7.58 22.10 2.44
C LYS A 30 -6.95 23.16 3.38
N SER A 31 -6.23 22.73 4.42
CA SER A 31 -5.54 23.63 5.34
C SER A 31 -4.14 24.02 4.87
N VAL A 32 -3.66 23.46 3.77
CA VAL A 32 -2.36 23.82 3.20
C VAL A 32 -2.47 25.19 2.54
N ARG A 33 -1.58 26.09 2.92
CA ARG A 33 -1.39 27.35 2.19
C ARG A 33 -0.34 27.13 1.11
N GLU A 34 -0.65 27.54 -0.10
CA GLU A 34 0.32 27.55 -1.18
C GLU A 34 1.50 28.48 -0.80
N PHE A 35 2.69 28.08 -1.15
CA PHE A 35 3.85 28.96 -1.05
C PHE A 35 3.69 30.11 -2.03
N ASP A 36 4.06 31.30 -1.58
CA ASP A 36 4.15 32.46 -2.48
C ASP A 36 5.26 32.25 -3.53
N VAL A 37 5.18 33.02 -4.61
CA VAL A 37 6.14 32.94 -5.73
C VAL A 37 7.58 33.18 -5.26
N VAL A 38 7.78 34.01 -4.25
CA VAL A 38 9.11 34.32 -3.71
C VAL A 38 9.71 33.13 -2.97
N THR A 39 8.87 32.35 -2.31
CA THR A 39 9.28 31.06 -1.67
C THR A 39 9.53 29.98 -2.70
N LEU A 40 8.65 29.84 -3.70
CA LEU A 40 8.79 28.86 -4.78
C LEU A 40 10.06 29.06 -5.61
N ASP A 41 10.49 30.29 -5.82
CA ASP A 41 11.73 30.62 -6.53
C ASP A 41 13.00 30.09 -5.79
N ARG A 42 12.90 29.88 -4.50
CA ARG A 42 14.02 29.43 -3.63
C ARG A 42 14.07 27.94 -3.37
N VAL A 43 13.03 27.20 -3.75
CA VAL A 43 12.93 25.74 -3.52
C VAL A 43 12.97 25.00 -4.85
N LYS A 44 13.41 23.76 -4.80
CA LYS A 44 13.22 22.80 -5.89
C LYS A 44 12.05 21.91 -5.54
N LYS A 45 10.93 22.09 -6.24
CA LYS A 45 9.75 21.26 -6.08
C LYS A 45 9.97 19.93 -6.79
N ILE A 46 9.72 18.84 -6.08
CA ILE A 46 9.72 17.48 -6.63
C ILE A 46 8.34 16.90 -6.33
N ASP A 47 7.60 16.58 -7.38
CA ASP A 47 6.32 15.90 -7.25
C ASP A 47 6.58 14.39 -7.18
N VAL A 48 6.07 13.76 -6.13
CA VAL A 48 6.21 12.32 -5.90
C VAL A 48 4.85 11.68 -6.14
N GLU A 49 4.79 10.79 -7.14
CA GLU A 49 3.60 10.04 -7.48
C GLU A 49 3.68 8.60 -6.95
N PRO A 50 2.53 7.99 -6.58
CA PRO A 50 2.50 6.60 -6.19
C PRO A 50 2.77 5.69 -7.40
N ASP A 51 3.80 4.85 -7.32
CA ASP A 51 4.16 3.86 -8.33
C ASP A 51 4.15 2.47 -7.71
N PHE A 52 3.27 1.61 -8.23
CA PHE A 52 3.14 0.23 -7.75
C PHE A 52 4.42 -0.58 -7.99
N SER A 53 5.10 -0.40 -9.11
CA SER A 53 6.28 -1.19 -9.46
C SER A 53 7.43 -0.90 -8.49
N VAL A 54 7.63 0.36 -8.15
CA VAL A 54 8.63 0.79 -7.16
C VAL A 54 8.25 0.31 -5.76
N TRP A 55 6.98 0.49 -5.38
CA TRP A 55 6.49 0.04 -4.08
C TRP A 55 6.58 -1.47 -3.91
N LYS A 56 6.39 -2.24 -4.97
CA LYS A 56 6.47 -3.69 -4.96
C LYS A 56 7.86 -4.20 -4.54
N GLU A 57 8.94 -3.57 -4.99
CA GLU A 57 10.30 -3.92 -4.57
C GLU A 57 10.48 -3.72 -3.05
N TYR A 58 10.04 -2.59 -2.55
CA TYR A 58 9.98 -2.32 -1.12
C TYR A 58 9.11 -3.34 -0.38
N ALA A 59 7.94 -3.65 -0.91
CA ALA A 59 6.98 -4.58 -0.32
C ALA A 59 7.55 -5.99 -0.14
N TYR A 60 8.33 -6.49 -1.09
CA TYR A 60 9.05 -7.76 -0.95
C TYR A 60 10.07 -7.71 0.18
N GLN A 61 10.85 -6.63 0.29
CA GLN A 61 11.85 -6.48 1.34
C GLN A 61 11.21 -6.38 2.74
N GLN A 62 10.04 -5.75 2.85
CA GLN A 62 9.27 -5.64 4.09
C GLN A 62 8.41 -6.88 4.38
N GLY A 63 8.41 -7.86 3.47
CA GLY A 63 7.61 -9.06 3.60
C GLY A 63 6.11 -8.77 3.65
N ILE A 64 5.61 -7.85 2.84
CA ILE A 64 4.17 -7.59 2.71
C ILE A 64 3.44 -8.89 2.37
N HIS A 65 2.23 -9.05 2.92
CA HIS A 65 1.43 -10.28 2.82
C HIS A 65 1.23 -10.70 1.35
N GLY A 66 1.46 -11.99 1.05
CA GLY A 66 1.46 -12.52 -0.32
C GLY A 66 0.14 -12.31 -1.07
N ALA A 67 -1.01 -12.38 -0.37
CA ALA A 67 -2.31 -12.11 -0.99
C ALA A 67 -2.43 -10.65 -1.48
N ILE A 68 -1.83 -9.69 -0.78
CA ILE A 68 -1.84 -8.28 -1.20
C ILE A 68 -0.98 -8.12 -2.46
N LEU A 69 0.22 -8.68 -2.46
CA LEU A 69 1.12 -8.59 -3.61
C LEU A 69 0.51 -9.23 -4.85
N SER A 70 -0.02 -10.44 -4.72
CA SER A 70 -0.64 -11.15 -5.84
C SER A 70 -1.92 -10.47 -6.34
N TYR A 71 -2.74 -9.93 -5.44
CA TYR A 71 -3.90 -9.13 -5.81
C TYR A 71 -3.54 -7.89 -6.61
N LEU A 72 -2.56 -7.11 -6.13
CA LEU A 72 -2.15 -5.88 -6.77
C LEU A 72 -1.41 -6.10 -8.11
N GLU A 73 -0.84 -7.28 -8.34
CA GLU A 73 -0.35 -7.64 -9.68
C GLU A 73 -1.47 -7.73 -10.70
N ILE A 74 -2.63 -8.24 -10.30
CA ILE A 74 -3.81 -8.37 -11.16
C ILE A 74 -4.57 -7.05 -11.25
N ARG A 75 -4.63 -6.29 -10.16
CA ARG A 75 -5.39 -5.05 -9.99
C ARG A 75 -4.49 -3.87 -9.63
N LYS A 76 -3.58 -3.52 -10.52
CA LYS A 76 -2.62 -2.41 -10.28
C LYS A 76 -3.30 -1.07 -10.03
N ASP A 77 -4.46 -0.86 -10.64
CA ASP A 77 -5.33 0.31 -10.45
C ASP A 77 -5.88 0.43 -9.02
N HIS A 78 -5.90 -0.64 -8.26
CA HIS A 78 -6.33 -0.64 -6.86
C HIS A 78 -5.20 -0.32 -5.86
N PHE A 79 -3.97 -0.17 -6.32
CA PHE A 79 -2.84 0.20 -5.45
C PHE A 79 -3.02 1.57 -4.81
N TYR A 80 -3.45 2.54 -5.62
CA TYR A 80 -3.71 3.89 -5.18
C TYR A 80 -4.98 4.41 -5.83
N ALA A 81 -5.95 4.80 -5.02
CA ALA A 81 -7.21 5.36 -5.49
C ALA A 81 -7.63 6.52 -4.60
N MET A 82 -8.14 7.58 -5.19
CA MET A 82 -8.68 8.74 -4.48
C MET A 82 -9.96 9.19 -5.18
N GLU A 83 -11.09 9.06 -4.50
CA GLU A 83 -12.39 9.47 -5.01
C GLU A 83 -13.05 10.45 -4.04
N THR A 84 -13.61 11.54 -4.54
CA THR A 84 -14.47 12.44 -3.76
C THR A 84 -15.92 12.13 -4.09
N THR A 85 -16.68 11.75 -3.09
CA THR A 85 -18.11 11.45 -3.22
C THR A 85 -18.94 12.42 -2.38
N VAL A 86 -20.27 12.36 -2.52
CA VAL A 86 -21.20 13.17 -1.70
C VAL A 86 -21.04 12.86 -0.22
N ASP A 87 -20.70 11.59 0.12
CA ASP A 87 -20.57 11.09 1.49
C ASP A 87 -19.16 11.31 2.07
N GLY A 88 -18.24 11.88 1.29
CA GLY A 88 -16.86 12.15 1.71
C GLY A 88 -15.81 11.57 0.75
N LYS A 89 -14.57 11.54 1.22
CA LYS A 89 -13.46 10.98 0.45
C LYS A 89 -13.38 9.47 0.67
N ARG A 90 -13.19 8.73 -0.43
CA ARG A 90 -12.84 7.31 -0.43
C ARG A 90 -11.44 7.19 -0.97
N PHE A 91 -10.60 6.42 -0.31
CA PHE A 91 -9.20 6.34 -0.74
C PHE A 91 -8.57 5.01 -0.37
N VAL A 92 -7.57 4.65 -1.18
CA VAL A 92 -6.62 3.56 -0.92
C VAL A 92 -5.22 4.12 -1.13
N THR A 93 -4.32 3.79 -0.25
CA THR A 93 -2.92 4.25 -0.29
C THR A 93 -1.96 3.09 -0.04
N ALA A 94 -0.70 3.27 -0.42
CA ALA A 94 0.37 2.32 -0.11
C ALA A 94 0.45 1.99 1.39
N ARG A 95 0.29 3.01 2.25
CA ARG A 95 0.25 2.82 3.71
C ARG A 95 -0.93 1.95 4.14
N GLY A 96 -2.12 2.17 3.57
CA GLY A 96 -3.30 1.34 3.88
C GLY A 96 -3.05 -0.14 3.57
N TRP A 97 -2.37 -0.46 2.48
CA TRP A 97 -1.97 -1.83 2.15
C TRP A 97 -0.93 -2.40 3.11
N GLU A 98 0.04 -1.61 3.55
CA GLU A 98 1.06 -2.01 4.51
C GLU A 98 0.48 -2.29 5.89
N ASP A 99 -0.38 -1.39 6.39
CA ASP A 99 -1.07 -1.55 7.66
C ASP A 99 -2.01 -2.77 7.62
N LEU A 100 -2.73 -2.96 6.51
CA LEU A 100 -3.56 -4.16 6.28
C LEU A 100 -2.71 -5.44 6.28
N SER A 101 -1.54 -5.42 5.65
CA SER A 101 -0.61 -6.56 5.66
C SER A 101 -0.24 -6.98 7.07
N THR A 102 0.05 -5.99 7.91
CA THR A 102 0.43 -6.24 9.31
C THR A 102 -0.70 -6.91 10.08
N ILE A 103 -1.94 -6.41 9.95
CA ILE A 103 -3.07 -6.98 10.67
C ILE A 103 -3.49 -8.35 10.11
N LEU A 104 -3.40 -8.57 8.80
CA LEU A 104 -3.68 -9.88 8.21
C LEU A 104 -2.78 -10.98 8.80
N LYS A 105 -1.47 -10.72 8.95
CA LYS A 105 -0.52 -11.65 9.56
C LYS A 105 -0.87 -11.96 11.01
N VAL A 106 -1.23 -10.93 11.79
CA VAL A 106 -1.64 -11.11 13.18
C VAL A 106 -2.91 -11.96 13.27
N TYR A 107 -3.89 -11.74 12.38
CA TYR A 107 -5.13 -12.53 12.36
C TYR A 107 -4.86 -13.98 11.92
N GLU A 108 -3.93 -14.20 11.00
CA GLU A 108 -3.51 -15.54 10.61
C GLU A 108 -2.79 -16.27 11.73
N ASP A 109 -1.87 -15.61 12.42
CA ASP A 109 -1.14 -16.18 13.57
C ASP A 109 -2.07 -16.54 14.75
N MET A 110 -3.18 -15.81 14.87
CA MET A 110 -4.19 -16.04 15.91
C MET A 110 -5.36 -16.93 15.45
N ASP A 111 -5.34 -17.41 14.22
CA ASP A 111 -6.45 -18.18 13.58
C ASP A 111 -7.80 -17.45 13.65
N LEU A 112 -7.78 -16.13 13.45
CA LEU A 112 -8.98 -15.30 13.47
C LEU A 112 -9.55 -15.08 12.06
N PRO A 113 -10.89 -15.01 11.91
CA PRO A 113 -11.51 -14.71 10.64
C PRO A 113 -11.27 -13.25 10.23
N VAL A 114 -10.98 -13.03 8.95
CA VAL A 114 -10.85 -11.70 8.38
C VAL A 114 -12.12 -11.39 7.60
N GLU A 115 -12.85 -10.40 8.04
CA GLU A 115 -14.09 -9.94 7.41
C GLU A 115 -13.87 -8.69 6.55
N GLU A 116 -14.76 -8.42 5.58
CA GLU A 116 -14.76 -7.20 4.75
C GLU A 116 -14.66 -5.92 5.60
N GLY A 117 -15.35 -5.90 6.75
CA GLY A 117 -15.37 -4.75 7.65
C GLY A 117 -14.00 -4.40 8.22
N LEU A 118 -13.16 -5.40 8.51
CA LEU A 118 -11.78 -5.19 8.93
C LEU A 118 -10.95 -4.57 7.79
N ILE A 119 -11.04 -5.15 6.60
CA ILE A 119 -10.30 -4.66 5.41
C ILE A 119 -10.68 -3.22 5.10
N TYR A 120 -11.97 -2.88 5.21
CA TYR A 120 -12.47 -1.53 4.95
C TYR A 120 -11.90 -0.48 5.91
N GLN A 121 -11.54 -0.83 7.14
CA GLN A 121 -10.90 0.10 8.08
C GLN A 121 -9.54 0.61 7.57
N TYR A 122 -8.84 -0.19 6.79
CA TYR A 122 -7.52 0.14 6.24
C TYR A 122 -7.59 0.72 4.82
N LEU A 123 -8.47 0.17 3.98
CA LEU A 123 -8.58 0.56 2.58
C LEU A 123 -9.73 1.54 2.31
N GLN A 124 -10.35 2.14 3.19
CA GLN A 124 -11.41 3.18 3.16
C GLN A 124 -12.12 3.41 1.79
N HIS A 125 -12.20 2.35 0.98
CA HIS A 125 -12.80 2.32 -0.36
C HIS A 125 -13.61 1.03 -0.54
N ARG A 126 -14.93 1.13 -0.36
CA ARG A 126 -15.83 -0.02 -0.21
C ARG A 126 -15.71 -1.05 -1.34
N ARG A 127 -15.68 -0.60 -2.59
CA ARG A 127 -15.56 -1.50 -3.75
C ARG A 127 -14.25 -2.29 -3.71
N ILE A 128 -13.13 -1.61 -3.44
CA ILE A 128 -11.80 -2.24 -3.40
C ILE A 128 -11.69 -3.19 -2.20
N SER A 129 -12.20 -2.79 -1.03
CA SER A 129 -12.22 -3.65 0.16
C SER A 129 -12.99 -4.95 -0.07
N LYS A 130 -14.17 -4.86 -0.70
CA LYS A 130 -14.99 -6.02 -1.03
C LYS A 130 -14.32 -6.92 -2.08
N ASP A 131 -13.73 -6.32 -3.11
CA ASP A 131 -13.02 -7.07 -4.16
C ASP A 131 -11.80 -7.81 -3.57
N PHE A 132 -11.02 -7.14 -2.73
CA PHE A 132 -9.91 -7.77 -2.03
C PHE A 132 -10.35 -8.84 -1.02
N ALA A 133 -11.47 -8.65 -0.30
CA ALA A 133 -11.99 -9.66 0.61
C ALA A 133 -12.33 -10.96 -0.14
N ASN A 134 -13.03 -10.86 -1.25
CA ASN A 134 -13.34 -12.02 -2.10
C ASN A 134 -12.06 -12.69 -2.63
N TYR A 135 -11.08 -11.89 -3.04
CA TYR A 135 -9.79 -12.41 -3.49
C TYR A 135 -9.04 -13.13 -2.37
N LEU A 136 -9.03 -12.58 -1.16
CA LEU A 136 -8.37 -13.17 0.01
C LEU A 136 -8.96 -14.57 0.35
N ASP A 137 -10.29 -14.72 0.27
CA ASP A 137 -10.96 -15.99 0.50
C ASP A 137 -10.54 -17.04 -0.55
N LEU A 138 -10.47 -16.63 -1.83
CA LEU A 138 -9.97 -17.49 -2.90
C LEU A 138 -8.50 -17.84 -2.70
N TYR A 139 -7.67 -16.87 -2.38
CA TYR A 139 -6.24 -17.04 -2.13
C TYR A 139 -5.99 -18.07 -1.02
N ARG A 140 -6.72 -17.96 0.10
CA ARG A 140 -6.63 -18.90 1.23
C ARG A 140 -7.09 -20.30 0.84
N LYS A 141 -8.21 -20.40 0.13
CA LYS A 141 -8.73 -21.67 -0.38
C LYS A 141 -7.70 -22.36 -1.28
N TYR A 142 -7.18 -21.67 -2.28
CA TYR A 142 -6.20 -22.25 -3.19
C TYR A 142 -4.89 -22.62 -2.48
N ARG A 143 -4.40 -21.78 -1.57
CA ARG A 143 -3.20 -22.08 -0.76
C ARG A 143 -3.37 -23.40 0.01
N THR A 144 -4.53 -23.62 0.59
CA THR A 144 -4.87 -24.84 1.33
C THR A 144 -5.10 -26.04 0.41
N ASP A 145 -5.91 -25.87 -0.65
CA ASP A 145 -6.30 -26.95 -1.57
C ASP A 145 -5.11 -27.51 -2.34
N TYR A 146 -4.16 -26.68 -2.71
CA TYR A 146 -2.96 -27.09 -3.45
C TYR A 146 -1.74 -27.29 -2.56
N ARG A 147 -1.85 -27.03 -1.26
CA ARG A 147 -0.72 -27.15 -0.30
C ARG A 147 0.52 -26.42 -0.84
N VAL A 148 0.35 -25.17 -1.20
CA VAL A 148 1.37 -24.36 -1.89
C VAL A 148 2.68 -24.33 -1.12
N ASP A 149 2.63 -24.31 0.21
CA ASP A 149 3.82 -24.32 1.06
C ASP A 149 4.66 -25.60 0.91
N ASP A 150 3.99 -26.76 0.75
CA ASP A 150 4.69 -28.03 0.48
C ASP A 150 5.33 -28.03 -0.92
N ILE A 151 4.66 -27.43 -1.91
CA ILE A 151 5.20 -27.30 -3.27
C ILE A 151 6.47 -26.43 -3.25
N LEU A 152 6.43 -25.31 -2.55
CA LEU A 152 7.58 -24.40 -2.43
C LEU A 152 8.77 -25.04 -1.70
N GLN A 153 8.51 -25.97 -0.78
CA GLN A 153 9.53 -26.74 -0.07
C GLN A 153 10.01 -27.98 -0.85
N GLY A 154 9.46 -28.24 -2.04
CA GLY A 154 9.81 -29.41 -2.85
C GLY A 154 9.20 -30.72 -2.36
N SER A 155 8.25 -30.70 -1.41
CA SER A 155 7.59 -31.87 -0.82
C SER A 155 6.14 -32.05 -1.29
N TYR A 156 5.90 -31.95 -2.59
CA TYR A 156 4.57 -32.05 -3.17
C TYR A 156 4.12 -33.50 -3.39
N THR A 157 2.81 -33.75 -3.27
CA THR A 157 2.21 -35.07 -3.52
C THR A 157 1.79 -35.23 -4.99
N LYS A 158 1.71 -36.49 -5.47
CA LYS A 158 1.17 -36.77 -6.81
C LYS A 158 -0.25 -36.23 -6.99
N GLN A 159 -1.08 -36.23 -5.93
CA GLN A 159 -2.43 -35.68 -5.97
C GLN A 159 -2.44 -34.16 -6.20
N ALA A 160 -1.49 -33.40 -5.64
CA ALA A 160 -1.37 -31.98 -5.91
C ALA A 160 -1.02 -31.70 -7.37
N VAL A 161 -0.12 -32.51 -7.96
CA VAL A 161 0.24 -32.41 -9.39
C VAL A 161 -0.97 -32.69 -10.29
N THR A 162 -1.73 -33.73 -10.01
CA THR A 162 -2.94 -34.06 -10.80
C THR A 162 -3.97 -32.94 -10.71
N LYS A 163 -4.23 -32.41 -9.50
CA LYS A 163 -5.15 -31.27 -9.32
C LYS A 163 -4.71 -30.03 -10.11
N LEU A 164 -3.40 -29.74 -10.15
CA LEU A 164 -2.86 -28.62 -10.93
C LEU A 164 -3.00 -28.83 -12.45
N GLN A 165 -2.84 -30.09 -12.92
CA GLN A 165 -3.00 -30.43 -14.33
C GLN A 165 -4.46 -30.35 -14.80
N ASP A 166 -5.40 -30.69 -13.91
CA ASP A 166 -6.84 -30.69 -14.19
C ASP A 166 -7.51 -29.33 -13.87
N ALA A 167 -6.76 -28.37 -13.31
CA ALA A 167 -7.30 -27.05 -12.98
C ALA A 167 -7.59 -26.26 -14.27
N PRO A 168 -8.79 -25.67 -14.42
CA PRO A 168 -9.06 -24.78 -15.54
C PRO A 168 -8.16 -23.54 -15.45
N PHE A 169 -7.68 -23.10 -16.61
CA PHE A 169 -6.82 -21.92 -16.76
C PHE A 169 -7.64 -20.61 -16.80
N ASP A 170 -8.72 -20.47 -16.07
CA ASP A 170 -9.56 -19.28 -16.07
C ASP A 170 -9.24 -18.34 -14.89
#